data_8a3e5e5db82facfc3903b97bb9f79deb
#
_entry.id   8a3e5e5db82facfc3903b97bb9f79deb
#
_cell.length_a   1.000
_cell.length_b   1.000
_cell.length_c   1.000
_cell.angle_alpha   90.00
_cell.angle_beta   90.00
_cell.angle_gamma   90.00
#
_symmetry.space_group_name_H-M   'P 1'
#
loop_
_entity.id
_entity.type
_entity.pdbx_description
1 polymer ?
#
loop_
_entity_poly.entity_id
_entity_poly.type
_entity_poly.pdbx_seq_one_letter_code
_entity_poly.pdbx_strand_id
1 'polypeptide(L)'
;YERLIVNLRQLDCTTFVENVTALSVCARENYSSFSDYCRILKKLRYWGGEIKNYTSRLHYFSWWGLDNQKKGFITEVSCGDSLFSATQVLSVDYMTNNSHLYKHLSSNAFYRDSIRNYENLYNGLKFSFLPKNRLKNSKDIISKIRSGDIIAIVTNKKGLDISHVGIAIWIKGKLHLMHASSLKKKVIIDDLTLYDYSMKQKSNLGIRVFRIVGF
;
A
#
# COMPACT_ATOMS: atom_id res chain seq x y z
N TYR A 1 -3.39 -20.14 -14.71
CA TYR A 1 -2.85 -18.93 -15.35
C TYR A 1 -3.18 -17.72 -14.47
N GLU A 2 -2.19 -16.84 -14.22
CA GLU A 2 -2.39 -15.53 -13.61
C GLU A 2 -3.06 -14.60 -14.62
N ARG A 3 -4.07 -13.86 -14.17
CA ARG A 3 -4.79 -12.88 -14.99
C ARG A 3 -5.23 -11.70 -14.16
N LEU A 4 -5.42 -10.54 -14.77
CA LEU A 4 -6.01 -9.40 -14.11
C LEU A 4 -7.48 -9.72 -13.74
N ILE A 5 -7.76 -9.63 -12.44
CA ILE A 5 -9.12 -9.74 -11.92
C ILE A 5 -9.54 -8.36 -11.44
N VAL A 6 -10.69 -7.89 -11.92
CA VAL A 6 -11.35 -6.67 -11.45
C VAL A 6 -12.58 -7.07 -10.64
N ASN A 7 -12.59 -6.75 -9.36
CA ASN A 7 -13.75 -6.94 -8.50
C ASN A 7 -13.95 -5.65 -7.69
N LEU A 8 -14.98 -4.89 -8.02
CA LEU A 8 -15.32 -3.62 -7.37
C LEU A 8 -16.36 -3.80 -6.24
N ARG A 9 -16.83 -5.04 -6.01
CA ARG A 9 -17.80 -5.35 -4.97
C ARG A 9 -17.15 -5.91 -3.70
N GLN A 10 -16.02 -6.59 -3.85
CA GLN A 10 -15.28 -7.22 -2.76
C GLN A 10 -13.83 -6.71 -2.81
N LEU A 11 -13.53 -5.76 -1.97
CA LEU A 11 -12.22 -5.11 -1.90
C LEU A 11 -11.56 -5.43 -0.56
N ASP A 12 -10.30 -5.80 -0.59
CA ASP A 12 -9.40 -5.67 0.55
C ASP A 12 -8.73 -4.27 0.54
N CYS A 13 -7.92 -3.99 1.54
CA CYS A 13 -7.29 -2.68 1.67
C CYS A 13 -6.37 -2.35 0.49
N THR A 14 -5.63 -3.33 -0.02
CA THR A 14 -4.70 -3.14 -1.15
C THR A 14 -5.46 -2.94 -2.45
N THR A 15 -6.42 -3.81 -2.75
CA THR A 15 -7.24 -3.70 -3.97
C THR A 15 -8.08 -2.42 -3.97
N PHE A 16 -8.53 -1.94 -2.80
CA PHE A 16 -9.18 -0.63 -2.69
C PHE A 16 -8.24 0.48 -3.15
N VAL A 17 -7.01 0.56 -2.60
CA VAL A 17 -6.03 1.58 -2.97
C VAL A 17 -5.60 1.47 -4.43
N GLU A 18 -5.39 0.25 -4.95
CA GLU A 18 -5.07 0.03 -6.36
C GLU A 18 -6.16 0.56 -7.29
N ASN A 19 -7.44 0.28 -6.98
CA ASN A 19 -8.56 0.75 -7.78
C ASN A 19 -8.71 2.27 -7.74
N VAL A 20 -8.59 2.88 -6.54
CA VAL A 20 -8.61 4.35 -6.40
C VAL A 20 -7.48 4.98 -7.20
N THR A 21 -6.26 4.45 -7.07
CA THR A 21 -5.09 4.96 -7.83
C THR A 21 -5.30 4.81 -9.34
N ALA A 22 -5.80 3.67 -9.80
CA ALA A 22 -6.06 3.46 -11.24
C ALA A 22 -7.09 4.43 -11.79
N LEU A 23 -8.20 4.65 -11.07
CA LEU A 23 -9.24 5.60 -11.46
C LEU A 23 -8.74 7.05 -11.44
N SER A 24 -7.94 7.42 -10.45
CA SER A 24 -7.32 8.75 -10.38
C SER A 24 -6.39 8.98 -11.58
N VAL A 25 -5.53 8.01 -11.91
CA VAL A 25 -4.66 8.10 -13.08
C VAL A 25 -5.49 8.21 -14.37
N CYS A 26 -6.56 7.43 -14.51
CA CYS A 26 -7.46 7.55 -15.67
C CYS A 26 -8.08 8.94 -15.77
N ALA A 27 -8.55 9.50 -14.65
CA ALA A 27 -9.13 10.83 -14.63
C ALA A 27 -8.09 11.91 -15.04
N ARG A 28 -6.88 11.83 -14.52
CA ARG A 28 -5.77 12.73 -14.86
C ARG A 28 -5.43 12.70 -16.35
N GLU A 29 -5.38 11.50 -16.93
CA GLU A 29 -5.00 11.27 -18.34
C GLU A 29 -6.19 11.42 -19.32
N ASN A 30 -7.38 11.78 -18.82
CA ASN A 30 -8.62 11.82 -19.60
C ASN A 30 -8.97 10.48 -20.28
N TYR A 31 -8.59 9.37 -19.65
CA TYR A 31 -8.99 8.02 -20.08
C TYR A 31 -10.40 7.72 -19.58
N SER A 32 -11.32 7.33 -20.47
CA SER A 32 -12.73 7.10 -20.16
C SER A 32 -13.19 5.66 -20.36
N SER A 33 -12.35 4.80 -20.93
CA SER A 33 -12.76 3.42 -21.23
C SER A 33 -12.41 2.46 -20.09
N PHE A 34 -13.23 1.41 -19.95
CA PHE A 34 -12.92 0.30 -19.04
C PHE A 34 -11.60 -0.40 -19.41
N SER A 35 -11.26 -0.45 -20.69
CA SER A 35 -10.00 -0.99 -21.18
C SER A 35 -8.80 -0.18 -20.66
N ASP A 36 -8.88 1.14 -20.67
CA ASP A 36 -7.84 2.00 -20.12
C ASP A 36 -7.65 1.79 -18.61
N TYR A 37 -8.76 1.72 -17.88
CA TYR A 37 -8.72 1.40 -16.45
C TYR A 37 -8.04 0.06 -16.19
N CYS A 38 -8.41 -1.01 -16.93
CA CYS A 38 -7.77 -2.32 -16.80
C CYS A 38 -6.26 -2.24 -17.13
N ARG A 39 -5.89 -1.48 -18.15
CA ARG A 39 -4.48 -1.26 -18.54
C ARG A 39 -3.69 -0.58 -17.42
N ILE A 40 -4.25 0.47 -16.80
CA ILE A 40 -3.60 1.16 -15.68
C ILE A 40 -3.54 0.24 -14.44
N LEU A 41 -4.64 -0.43 -14.09
CA LEU A 41 -4.69 -1.36 -12.96
C LEU A 41 -3.68 -2.51 -13.12
N LYS A 42 -3.53 -3.05 -14.33
CA LYS A 42 -2.48 -4.04 -14.63
C LYS A 42 -1.09 -3.47 -14.34
N LYS A 43 -0.81 -2.26 -14.82
CA LYS A 43 0.47 -1.60 -14.56
C LYS A 43 0.74 -1.38 -13.08
N LEU A 44 -0.28 -1.03 -12.29
CA LEU A 44 -0.12 -0.79 -10.85
C LEU A 44 0.13 -2.08 -10.05
N ARG A 45 -0.47 -3.20 -10.46
CA ARG A 45 -0.53 -4.45 -9.68
C ARG A 45 0.64 -5.40 -9.92
N TYR A 46 1.29 -5.31 -11.06
CA TYR A 46 2.31 -6.27 -11.49
C TYR A 46 3.66 -5.61 -11.72
N TRP A 47 4.74 -6.35 -11.44
CA TRP A 47 6.12 -5.93 -11.68
C TRP A 47 6.31 -5.42 -13.11
N GLY A 48 6.81 -4.20 -13.27
CA GLY A 48 6.96 -3.55 -14.57
C GLY A 48 5.66 -3.42 -15.38
N GLY A 49 4.50 -3.73 -14.77
CA GLY A 49 3.19 -3.70 -15.42
C GLY A 49 2.86 -4.94 -16.25
N GLU A 50 3.62 -6.04 -16.13
CA GLU A 50 3.45 -7.23 -16.96
C GLU A 50 3.01 -8.47 -16.17
N ILE A 51 1.99 -9.18 -16.71
CA ILE A 51 1.50 -10.44 -16.15
C ILE A 51 2.27 -11.59 -16.81
N LYS A 52 3.06 -12.29 -16.00
CA LYS A 52 3.74 -13.53 -16.43
C LYS A 52 3.15 -14.75 -15.72
N ASN A 53 3.14 -14.70 -14.39
CA ASN A 53 2.60 -15.74 -13.52
C ASN A 53 2.27 -15.14 -12.16
N TYR A 54 1.89 -15.96 -11.17
CA TYR A 54 1.53 -15.53 -9.82
C TYR A 54 2.60 -14.65 -9.17
N THR A 55 3.88 -14.94 -9.37
CA THR A 55 5.00 -14.21 -8.73
C THR A 55 5.29 -12.85 -9.38
N SER A 56 4.66 -12.53 -10.51
CA SER A 56 4.74 -11.21 -11.12
C SER A 56 3.87 -10.16 -10.42
N ARG A 57 2.97 -10.56 -9.51
CA ARG A 57 2.17 -9.64 -8.71
C ARG A 57 3.01 -9.00 -7.61
N LEU A 58 2.78 -7.73 -7.33
CA LEU A 58 3.42 -6.97 -6.25
C LEU A 58 2.76 -7.34 -4.91
N HIS A 59 3.27 -8.40 -4.25
CA HIS A 59 2.63 -9.00 -3.08
C HIS A 59 2.84 -8.24 -1.77
N TYR A 60 3.97 -7.52 -1.62
CA TYR A 60 4.24 -6.66 -0.48
C TYR A 60 4.04 -5.20 -0.85
N PHE A 61 3.50 -4.40 0.07
CA PHE A 61 3.17 -3.02 -0.25
C PHE A 61 4.43 -2.15 -0.48
N SER A 62 5.55 -2.47 0.16
CA SER A 62 6.82 -1.81 -0.14
C SER A 62 7.28 -2.06 -1.57
N TRP A 63 7.09 -3.28 -2.11
CA TRP A 63 7.37 -3.57 -3.51
C TRP A 63 6.45 -2.79 -4.44
N TRP A 64 5.15 -2.71 -4.07
CA TRP A 64 4.16 -1.93 -4.81
C TRP A 64 4.54 -0.45 -4.85
N GLY A 65 4.98 0.12 -3.72
CA GLY A 65 5.46 1.49 -3.64
C GLY A 65 6.67 1.75 -4.53
N LEU A 66 7.70 0.89 -4.42
CA LEU A 66 8.93 1.02 -5.22
C LEU A 66 8.68 0.95 -6.73
N ASP A 67 7.96 -0.07 -7.19
CA ASP A 67 7.71 -0.28 -8.61
C ASP A 67 6.80 0.80 -9.21
N ASN A 68 5.78 1.23 -8.46
CA ASN A 68 4.87 2.28 -8.93
C ASN A 68 5.48 3.69 -8.87
N GLN A 69 6.42 3.94 -7.95
CA GLN A 69 7.23 5.15 -7.97
C GLN A 69 8.16 5.18 -9.18
N LYS A 70 8.84 4.06 -9.49
CA LYS A 70 9.67 3.92 -10.69
C LYS A 70 8.89 4.14 -11.98
N LYS A 71 7.62 3.72 -12.03
CA LYS A 71 6.71 3.91 -13.16
C LYS A 71 6.09 5.32 -13.23
N GLY A 72 6.33 6.18 -12.24
CA GLY A 72 5.82 7.55 -12.20
C GLY A 72 4.33 7.68 -11.87
N PHE A 73 3.70 6.65 -11.30
CA PHE A 73 2.31 6.73 -10.86
C PHE A 73 2.16 7.42 -9.51
N ILE A 74 3.11 7.21 -8.62
CA ILE A 74 3.12 7.76 -7.26
C ILE A 74 4.49 8.32 -6.90
N THR A 75 4.53 9.13 -5.85
CA THR A 75 5.76 9.59 -5.20
C THR A 75 5.65 9.32 -3.70
N GLU A 76 6.73 8.87 -3.06
CA GLU A 76 6.76 8.68 -1.61
C GLU A 76 7.06 10.01 -0.92
N VAL A 77 6.09 10.55 -0.20
CA VAL A 77 6.20 11.82 0.55
C VAL A 77 7.13 11.67 1.76
N SER A 78 7.26 10.45 2.27
CA SER A 78 8.10 10.12 3.43
C SER A 78 9.61 10.28 3.15
N CYS A 79 10.02 10.30 1.88
CA CYS A 79 11.42 10.32 1.50
C CYS A 79 12.05 11.70 1.72
N GLY A 80 13.11 11.78 2.55
CA GLY A 80 13.90 13.00 2.74
C GLY A 80 13.28 14.07 3.63
N ASP A 81 12.10 13.84 4.23
CA ASP A 81 11.46 14.79 5.12
C ASP A 81 11.71 14.46 6.60
N SER A 82 12.18 15.44 7.38
CA SER A 82 12.52 15.31 8.82
C SER A 82 11.34 14.93 9.71
N LEU A 83 10.10 15.12 9.26
CA LEU A 83 8.90 14.67 9.96
C LEU A 83 8.85 13.14 10.04
N PHE A 84 9.32 12.46 8.99
CA PHE A 84 9.37 11.01 8.89
C PHE A 84 10.68 10.47 9.51
N SER A 85 10.82 10.67 10.81
CA SER A 85 12.08 10.55 11.56
C SER A 85 12.47 9.14 11.99
N ALA A 86 11.61 8.15 11.78
CA ALA A 86 11.89 6.75 12.07
C ALA A 86 12.23 5.97 10.79
N THR A 87 13.00 4.88 10.95
CA THR A 87 13.43 4.04 9.84
C THR A 87 12.88 2.63 9.99
N GLN A 88 12.22 2.12 8.95
CA GLN A 88 11.92 0.71 8.76
C GLN A 88 13.01 0.08 7.92
N VAL A 89 13.63 -0.98 8.43
CA VAL A 89 14.46 -1.88 7.62
C VAL A 89 13.56 -3.00 7.14
N LEU A 90 13.42 -3.16 5.84
CA LEU A 90 12.57 -4.20 5.26
C LEU A 90 13.08 -5.59 5.66
N SER A 91 12.20 -6.40 6.21
CA SER A 91 12.46 -7.80 6.57
C SER A 91 11.17 -8.59 6.37
N VAL A 92 10.92 -8.98 5.13
CA VAL A 92 9.72 -9.70 4.71
C VAL A 92 10.05 -11.15 4.38
N ASP A 93 9.26 -12.05 4.93
CA ASP A 93 9.36 -13.51 4.70
C ASP A 93 8.02 -14.21 4.94
N TYR A 94 6.93 -13.42 5.13
CA TYR A 94 5.64 -13.96 5.54
C TYR A 94 5.07 -14.93 4.52
N MET A 95 5.15 -14.63 3.23
CA MET A 95 4.58 -15.49 2.19
C MET A 95 5.35 -16.80 2.07
N THR A 96 6.68 -16.76 2.15
CA THR A 96 7.51 -17.98 2.08
C THR A 96 7.30 -18.85 3.31
N ASN A 97 7.31 -18.26 4.52
CA ASN A 97 7.14 -18.99 5.78
C ASN A 97 5.71 -19.52 5.97
N ASN A 98 4.72 -18.88 5.35
CA ASN A 98 3.32 -19.28 5.43
C ASN A 98 2.78 -19.73 4.06
N SER A 99 3.63 -20.33 3.22
CA SER A 99 3.27 -20.71 1.85
C SER A 99 2.04 -21.62 1.77
N HIS A 100 1.74 -22.37 2.80
CA HIS A 100 0.54 -23.21 2.91
C HIS A 100 -0.78 -22.42 2.90
N LEU A 101 -0.76 -21.13 3.28
CA LEU A 101 -1.93 -20.26 3.24
C LEU A 101 -2.23 -19.72 1.83
N TYR A 102 -1.30 -19.88 0.89
CA TYR A 102 -1.41 -19.36 -0.47
C TYR A 102 -1.52 -20.50 -1.48
N LYS A 103 -2.71 -20.70 -2.07
CA LYS A 103 -2.99 -21.78 -3.01
C LYS A 103 -1.89 -21.98 -4.06
N HIS A 104 -1.39 -20.89 -4.65
CA HIS A 104 -0.37 -20.96 -5.69
C HIS A 104 1.01 -21.33 -5.14
N LEU A 105 1.31 -20.97 -3.89
CA LEU A 105 2.60 -21.31 -3.27
C LEU A 105 2.58 -22.71 -2.67
N SER A 106 1.45 -23.16 -2.11
CA SER A 106 1.32 -24.49 -1.51
C SER A 106 1.55 -25.61 -2.52
N SER A 107 1.14 -25.41 -3.76
CA SER A 107 1.17 -26.42 -4.82
C SER A 107 2.33 -26.27 -5.81
N ASN A 108 3.17 -25.23 -5.72
CA ASN A 108 4.19 -24.96 -6.72
C ASN A 108 5.51 -24.49 -6.08
N ALA A 109 6.52 -25.34 -6.07
CA ALA A 109 7.85 -25.06 -5.53
C ALA A 109 8.54 -23.89 -6.27
N PHE A 110 8.45 -23.83 -7.58
CA PHE A 110 9.03 -22.75 -8.38
C PHE A 110 8.48 -21.38 -7.94
N TYR A 111 7.16 -21.28 -7.66
CA TYR A 111 6.60 -20.03 -7.18
C TYR A 111 7.08 -19.68 -5.77
N ARG A 112 7.23 -20.66 -4.87
CA ARG A 112 7.78 -20.42 -3.52
C ARG A 112 9.21 -19.88 -3.60
N ASP A 113 10.04 -20.51 -4.42
CA ASP A 113 11.45 -20.11 -4.58
C ASP A 113 11.56 -18.74 -5.25
N SER A 114 10.72 -18.45 -6.22
CA SER A 114 10.64 -17.12 -6.85
C SER A 114 10.26 -16.03 -5.84
N ILE A 115 9.23 -16.25 -5.00
CA ILE A 115 8.85 -15.30 -3.94
C ILE A 115 10.00 -15.13 -2.93
N ARG A 116 10.64 -16.23 -2.48
CA ARG A 116 11.79 -16.17 -1.58
C ARG A 116 12.93 -15.33 -2.17
N ASN A 117 13.21 -15.48 -3.46
CA ASN A 117 14.22 -14.69 -4.14
C ASN A 117 13.87 -13.19 -4.13
N TYR A 118 12.61 -12.83 -4.38
CA TYR A 118 12.17 -11.43 -4.25
C TYR A 118 12.24 -10.93 -2.80
N GLU A 119 11.80 -11.71 -1.82
CA GLU A 119 11.92 -11.37 -0.40
C GLU A 119 13.39 -11.08 -0.05
N ASN A 120 14.31 -11.95 -0.40
CA ASN A 120 15.75 -11.78 -0.16
C ASN A 120 16.33 -10.57 -0.90
N LEU A 121 15.93 -10.33 -2.15
CA LEU A 121 16.43 -9.23 -2.97
C LEU A 121 16.09 -7.85 -2.39
N TYR A 122 14.90 -7.71 -1.80
CA TYR A 122 14.43 -6.43 -1.29
C TYR A 122 14.62 -6.26 0.22
N ASN A 123 14.92 -7.33 0.97
CA ASN A 123 15.24 -7.24 2.39
C ASN A 123 16.51 -6.40 2.62
N GLY A 124 16.52 -5.66 3.72
CA GLY A 124 17.60 -4.72 4.05
C GLY A 124 17.38 -3.30 3.52
N LEU A 125 16.45 -3.07 2.58
CA LEU A 125 16.11 -1.71 2.16
C LEU A 125 15.55 -0.91 3.34
N LYS A 126 15.88 0.38 3.37
CA LYS A 126 15.50 1.30 4.43
C LYS A 126 14.47 2.30 3.93
N PHE A 127 13.40 2.49 4.71
CA PHE A 127 12.34 3.42 4.41
C PHE A 127 12.08 4.32 5.63
N SER A 128 11.96 5.62 5.41
CA SER A 128 11.58 6.56 6.45
C SER A 128 10.06 6.50 6.69
N PHE A 129 9.64 6.63 7.95
CA PHE A 129 8.22 6.70 8.28
C PHE A 129 7.95 7.70 9.42
N LEU A 130 6.72 8.20 9.46
CA LEU A 130 6.22 9.05 10.54
C LEU A 130 5.77 8.17 11.71
N PRO A 131 6.44 8.26 12.89
CA PRO A 131 6.05 7.47 14.07
C PRO A 131 4.62 7.79 14.53
N LYS A 132 3.88 6.77 15.00
CA LYS A 132 2.48 6.94 15.40
C LYS A 132 2.26 7.96 16.53
N ASN A 133 3.20 8.10 17.46
CA ASN A 133 3.10 9.09 18.54
C ASN A 133 3.21 10.54 18.05
N ARG A 134 3.75 10.76 16.84
CA ARG A 134 3.82 12.07 16.18
C ARG A 134 2.65 12.35 15.23
N LEU A 135 1.71 11.43 15.08
CA LEU A 135 0.49 11.59 14.24
C LEU A 135 -0.55 12.56 14.83
N LYS A 136 -0.32 13.13 16.02
CA LYS A 136 -1.20 14.18 16.55
C LYS A 136 -1.26 15.34 15.56
N ASN A 137 -2.47 15.87 15.35
CA ASN A 137 -2.70 17.02 14.49
C ASN A 137 -1.76 18.17 14.86
N SER A 138 -0.75 18.37 14.06
CA SER A 138 0.18 19.49 14.14
C SER A 138 0.17 20.24 12.82
N LYS A 139 0.64 21.49 12.82
CA LYS A 139 0.79 22.27 11.59
C LYS A 139 1.68 21.53 10.57
N ASP A 140 2.69 20.80 11.05
CA ASP A 140 3.62 20.04 10.22
C ASP A 140 2.90 18.92 9.45
N ILE A 141 2.02 18.14 10.13
CA ILE A 141 1.24 17.09 9.49
C ILE A 141 0.25 17.67 8.48
N ILE A 142 -0.43 18.76 8.84
CA ILE A 142 -1.39 19.45 7.95
C ILE A 142 -0.69 19.93 6.68
N SER A 143 0.55 20.41 6.76
CA SER A 143 1.30 20.90 5.61
C SER A 143 1.80 19.78 4.68
N LYS A 144 1.97 18.55 5.19
CA LYS A 144 2.63 17.45 4.46
C LYS A 144 1.65 16.40 3.93
N ILE A 145 0.62 16.06 4.69
CA ILE A 145 -0.35 15.02 4.31
C ILE A 145 -1.61 15.71 3.77
N ARG A 146 -2.01 15.33 2.57
CA ARG A 146 -3.22 15.86 1.89
C ARG A 146 -4.32 14.80 1.85
N SER A 147 -5.58 15.23 1.76
CA SER A 147 -6.66 14.31 1.37
C SER A 147 -6.35 13.72 -0.01
N GLY A 148 -6.51 12.40 -0.15
CA GLY A 148 -6.13 11.66 -1.35
C GLY A 148 -4.75 11.00 -1.27
N ASP A 149 -3.90 11.36 -0.31
CA ASP A 149 -2.64 10.63 -0.11
C ASP A 149 -2.90 9.18 0.35
N ILE A 150 -2.10 8.25 -0.14
CA ILE A 150 -2.14 6.85 0.27
C ILE A 150 -1.37 6.72 1.59
N ILE A 151 -2.01 6.15 2.58
CA ILE A 151 -1.45 5.86 3.90
C ILE A 151 -1.13 4.37 3.98
N ALA A 152 0.14 4.04 4.24
CA ALA A 152 0.60 2.68 4.49
C ALA A 152 1.06 2.55 5.95
N ILE A 153 0.37 1.69 6.72
CA ILE A 153 0.61 1.54 8.16
C ILE A 153 1.75 0.55 8.38
N VAL A 154 2.88 1.09 8.84
CA VAL A 154 4.09 0.34 9.15
C VAL A 154 3.86 -0.53 10.39
N THR A 155 4.32 -1.78 10.34
CA THR A 155 4.09 -2.76 11.41
C THR A 155 5.37 -3.42 11.90
N ASN A 156 5.34 -3.89 13.16
CA ASN A 156 6.37 -4.77 13.73
C ASN A 156 5.96 -6.26 13.68
N LYS A 157 4.89 -6.61 13.00
CA LYS A 157 4.53 -8.02 12.79
C LYS A 157 5.62 -8.70 11.98
N LYS A 158 6.11 -9.83 12.50
CA LYS A 158 7.21 -10.58 11.87
C LYS A 158 6.86 -10.94 10.41
N GLY A 159 7.80 -10.68 9.53
CA GLY A 159 7.72 -11.03 8.11
C GLY A 159 6.82 -10.13 7.26
N LEU A 160 6.23 -9.07 7.84
CA LEU A 160 5.39 -8.10 7.13
C LEU A 160 6.03 -6.70 7.15
N ASP A 161 5.83 -5.98 6.08
CA ASP A 161 6.23 -4.56 5.95
C ASP A 161 5.12 -3.60 6.41
N ILE A 162 3.93 -3.78 5.86
CA ILE A 162 2.74 -2.94 6.05
C ILE A 162 1.59 -3.83 6.53
N SER A 163 0.87 -3.39 7.55
CA SER A 163 -0.28 -4.13 8.09
C SER A 163 -1.60 -3.74 7.46
N HIS A 164 -1.70 -2.52 6.94
CA HIS A 164 -2.93 -2.00 6.36
C HIS A 164 -2.65 -0.78 5.50
N VAL A 165 -3.52 -0.52 4.53
CA VAL A 165 -3.45 0.66 3.66
C VAL A 165 -4.81 1.31 3.49
N GLY A 166 -4.81 2.60 3.17
CA GLY A 166 -6.00 3.38 2.90
C GLY A 166 -5.67 4.75 2.33
N ILE A 167 -6.64 5.63 2.28
CA ILE A 167 -6.56 6.98 1.74
C ILE A 167 -6.75 7.98 2.88
N ALA A 168 -5.91 8.99 2.95
CA ALA A 168 -6.01 10.10 3.89
C ALA A 168 -7.23 10.97 3.57
N ILE A 169 -8.01 11.31 4.57
CA ILE A 169 -9.14 12.26 4.44
C ILE A 169 -9.10 13.24 5.61
N TRP A 170 -9.07 14.53 5.30
CA TRP A 170 -9.23 15.59 6.28
C TRP A 170 -10.70 15.94 6.49
N ILE A 171 -11.22 15.80 7.72
CA ILE A 171 -12.58 16.16 8.10
C ILE A 171 -12.53 17.11 9.30
N LYS A 172 -13.03 18.33 9.15
CA LYS A 172 -13.06 19.35 10.22
C LYS A 172 -11.70 19.51 10.93
N GLY A 173 -10.62 19.55 10.15
CA GLY A 173 -9.25 19.70 10.66
C GLY A 173 -8.66 18.46 11.34
N LYS A 174 -9.29 17.30 11.22
CA LYS A 174 -8.79 16.01 11.74
C LYS A 174 -8.49 15.05 10.61
N LEU A 175 -7.37 14.35 10.70
CA LEU A 175 -6.95 13.35 9.71
C LEU A 175 -7.61 12.01 10.02
N HIS A 176 -8.34 11.46 9.08
CA HIS A 176 -9.01 10.16 9.11
C HIS A 176 -8.46 9.24 8.01
N LEU A 177 -8.76 7.96 8.11
CA LEU A 177 -8.42 6.94 7.13
C LEU A 177 -9.69 6.46 6.41
N MET A 178 -9.74 6.61 5.08
CA MET A 178 -10.71 5.89 4.24
C MET A 178 -10.09 4.56 3.83
N HIS A 179 -10.74 3.44 4.15
CA HIS A 179 -10.18 2.11 3.89
C HIS A 179 -11.25 1.02 3.72
N ALA A 180 -10.88 -0.07 3.09
CA ALA A 180 -11.70 -1.29 3.12
C ALA A 180 -11.54 -1.96 4.50
N SER A 181 -12.57 -1.84 5.32
CA SER A 181 -12.59 -2.37 6.69
C SER A 181 -13.05 -3.82 6.71
N SER A 182 -12.17 -4.75 7.12
CA SER A 182 -12.53 -6.16 7.31
C SER A 182 -13.57 -6.35 8.42
N LEU A 183 -13.56 -5.51 9.45
CA LEU A 183 -14.53 -5.54 10.55
C LEU A 183 -15.92 -5.07 10.11
N LYS A 184 -15.99 -4.00 9.32
CA LYS A 184 -17.25 -3.43 8.82
C LYS A 184 -17.69 -4.03 7.49
N LYS A 185 -16.86 -4.86 6.85
CA LYS A 185 -17.09 -5.51 5.53
C LYS A 185 -17.48 -4.54 4.42
N LYS A 186 -16.96 -3.32 4.46
CA LYS A 186 -17.19 -2.26 3.46
C LYS A 186 -16.09 -1.21 3.51
N VAL A 187 -16.03 -0.39 2.46
CA VAL A 187 -15.21 0.82 2.48
C VAL A 187 -15.87 1.86 3.39
N ILE A 188 -15.10 2.40 4.32
CA ILE A 188 -15.53 3.42 5.27
C ILE A 188 -14.49 4.52 5.39
N ILE A 189 -14.91 5.69 5.85
CA ILE A 189 -14.01 6.62 6.54
C ILE A 189 -14.11 6.22 8.02
N ASP A 190 -12.97 5.87 8.63
CA ASP A 190 -12.95 5.44 10.04
C ASP A 190 -13.41 6.59 10.95
N ASP A 191 -14.24 6.28 11.95
CA ASP A 191 -14.74 7.26 12.90
C ASP A 191 -13.61 7.82 13.79
N LEU A 192 -12.54 7.03 13.98
CA LEU A 192 -11.34 7.45 14.70
C LEU A 192 -10.46 8.33 13.82
N THR A 193 -9.77 9.27 14.45
CA THR A 193 -8.66 9.93 13.76
C THR A 193 -7.57 8.91 13.42
N LEU A 194 -6.75 9.18 12.42
CA LEU A 194 -5.62 8.30 12.06
C LEU A 194 -4.67 8.10 13.26
N TYR A 195 -4.53 9.11 14.11
CA TYR A 195 -3.78 9.00 15.37
C TYR A 195 -4.40 7.95 16.30
N ASP A 196 -5.68 8.09 16.63
CA ASP A 196 -6.37 7.19 17.56
C ASP A 196 -6.45 5.77 16.99
N TYR A 197 -6.71 5.63 15.70
CA TYR A 197 -6.67 4.35 14.98
C TYR A 197 -5.29 3.68 15.13
N SER A 198 -4.21 4.43 14.90
CA SER A 198 -2.84 3.91 14.98
C SER A 198 -2.44 3.55 16.41
N MET A 199 -2.89 4.33 17.40
CA MET A 199 -2.57 4.09 18.81
C MET A 199 -3.27 2.85 19.38
N LYS A 200 -4.47 2.50 18.91
CA LYS A 200 -5.19 1.28 19.33
C LYS A 200 -4.48 -0.01 18.99
N GLN A 201 -3.64 -0.01 17.94
CA GLN A 201 -2.96 -1.20 17.47
C GLN A 201 -1.50 -1.22 17.96
N LYS A 202 -1.17 -2.14 18.88
CA LYS A 202 0.20 -2.26 19.41
C LYS A 202 1.24 -2.50 18.32
N SER A 203 0.90 -3.27 17.30
CA SER A 203 1.79 -3.61 16.18
C SER A 203 2.01 -2.47 15.19
N ASN A 204 1.21 -1.41 15.20
CA ASN A 204 1.43 -0.26 14.34
C ASN A 204 2.60 0.58 14.89
N LEU A 205 3.56 0.89 14.05
CA LEU A 205 4.73 1.72 14.39
C LEU A 205 4.53 3.18 13.95
N GLY A 206 3.86 3.38 12.83
CA GLY A 206 3.64 4.68 12.21
C GLY A 206 3.14 4.53 10.78
N ILE A 207 3.38 5.52 9.95
CA ILE A 207 2.91 5.53 8.56
C ILE A 207 3.99 5.94 7.57
N ARG A 208 3.94 5.33 6.38
CA ARG A 208 4.52 5.87 5.15
C ARG A 208 3.41 6.49 4.32
N VAL A 209 3.74 7.50 3.55
CA VAL A 209 2.77 8.28 2.77
C VAL A 209 3.19 8.32 1.32
N PHE A 210 2.26 8.03 0.42
CA PHE A 210 2.48 8.11 -1.02
C PHE A 210 1.43 9.03 -1.64
N ARG A 211 1.83 9.80 -2.64
CA ARG A 211 0.96 10.70 -3.38
C ARG A 211 0.88 10.30 -4.83
N ILE A 212 -0.32 10.29 -5.39
CA ILE A 212 -0.52 10.07 -6.82
C ILE A 212 0.07 11.29 -7.55
N VAL A 213 0.93 11.05 -8.54
CA VAL A 213 1.57 12.13 -9.30
C VAL A 213 0.52 12.89 -10.09
N GLY A 214 0.58 14.24 -10.04
CA GLY A 214 -0.34 15.12 -10.76
C GLY A 214 -1.61 15.52 -9.98
N PHE A 215 -1.64 15.28 -8.66
CA PHE A 215 -2.72 15.73 -7.77
C PHE A 215 -2.17 16.47 -6.54
#